data_98962cc0e97f81d912ae4fadbe6d225a
#
_entry.id   98962cc0e97f81d912ae4fadbe6d225a
#
_cell.length_a   1.000
_cell.length_b   1.000
_cell.length_c   1.000
_cell.angle_alpha   90.00
_cell.angle_beta   90.00
_cell.angle_gamma   90.00
#
_symmetry.space_group_name_H-M   'P 1'
#
loop_
_entity.id
_entity.type
_entity.pdbx_description
1 polymer ?
#
loop_
_entity_poly.entity_id
_entity_poly.type
_entity_poly.pdbx_seq_one_letter_code
_entity_poly.pdbx_strand_id
1 'polypeptide(L)'
;MQLHPVIRLRLSLGFIQYALNLLWEVDRGKKSPLSPAAIEIIYTAYFHPLYMGDVAEMLGITRSTATDHINYLEREGYVRREPDGNDKRKIRVFVTEKAEEWVLSIEERLFGYLETCLSRMTGEEQEQFALLSTRFTGVSDDRTFDEAVRGMKKSRGDFSVPLLERRDGRLLRLEEMADERYHTFDDENTKKSDEIMFENRIPETDEGIQDGFTVEIYDQMQRNLRDAGHLPPGDYIKTGIDSGEVLEIGPGPGYVGLEWLKDTKDTRLTGVEISREMIRMAEKNASDYNLSGRVKYVEGNAMSIPLGDSMFDAVFSNGSMHEWENPVSVFNEIARVLKPGGIFCITDLRRDLSEEIYEYMYNACSPEEIRPGFKTSVMAAYTPGELEALLSESNLSGWKVIGHPYGLLIAGKTEKK
;
A
#
# COMPACT_ATOMS: atom_id res chain seq x y z
N MET A 1 21.75 16.02 21.80
CA MET A 1 21.28 14.63 21.63
C MET A 1 19.98 14.71 20.85
N GLN A 2 20.00 14.36 19.56
CA GLN A 2 18.77 14.34 18.76
C GLN A 2 17.98 13.06 19.12
N LEU A 3 16.71 13.21 19.39
CA LEU A 3 15.83 12.09 19.66
C LEU A 3 15.65 11.25 18.38
N HIS A 4 15.63 9.93 18.54
CA HIS A 4 15.37 9.00 17.44
C HIS A 4 14.08 9.37 16.68
N PRO A 5 14.02 9.28 15.31
CA PRO A 5 12.85 9.68 14.54
C PRO A 5 11.53 9.05 15.01
N VAL A 6 11.53 7.76 15.35
CA VAL A 6 10.34 7.07 15.89
C VAL A 6 9.84 7.72 17.18
N ILE A 7 10.77 8.14 18.08
CA ILE A 7 10.39 8.81 19.32
C ILE A 7 9.79 10.19 19.02
N ARG A 8 10.40 10.95 18.09
CA ARG A 8 9.86 12.24 17.65
C ARG A 8 8.47 12.11 17.04
N LEU A 9 8.30 11.12 16.17
CA LEU A 9 7.00 10.83 15.55
C LEU A 9 5.97 10.44 16.62
N ARG A 10 6.32 9.53 17.55
CA ARG A 10 5.44 9.14 18.65
C ARG A 10 5.01 10.31 19.52
N LEU A 11 5.95 11.22 19.83
CA LEU A 11 5.63 12.44 20.60
C LEU A 11 4.72 13.37 19.80
N SER A 12 4.97 13.53 18.48
CA SER A 12 4.14 14.36 17.61
C SER A 12 2.72 13.80 17.47
N LEU A 13 2.59 12.48 17.25
CA LEU A 13 1.29 11.79 17.21
C LEU A 13 0.56 11.88 18.55
N GLY A 14 1.28 11.72 19.66
CA GLY A 14 0.74 11.91 21.00
C GLY A 14 0.23 13.33 21.23
N PHE A 15 0.95 14.34 20.73
CA PHE A 15 0.52 15.74 20.80
C PHE A 15 -0.71 15.99 19.91
N ILE A 16 -0.74 15.46 18.69
CA ILE A 16 -1.90 15.55 17.80
C ILE A 16 -3.11 14.88 18.46
N GLN A 17 -2.95 13.69 19.00
CA GLN A 17 -4.02 13.00 19.73
C GLN A 17 -4.52 13.79 20.94
N TYR A 18 -3.60 14.40 21.70
CA TYR A 18 -3.95 15.27 22.82
C TYR A 18 -4.69 16.54 22.34
N ALA A 19 -4.21 17.17 21.28
CA ALA A 19 -4.87 18.34 20.69
C ALA A 19 -6.27 18.00 20.16
N LEU A 20 -6.43 16.87 19.48
CA LEU A 20 -7.75 16.36 19.08
C LEU A 20 -8.65 16.14 20.30
N ASN A 21 -8.16 15.52 21.35
CA ASN A 21 -8.91 15.34 22.61
C ASN A 21 -9.31 16.68 23.23
N LEU A 22 -8.44 17.69 23.20
CA LEU A 22 -8.78 19.04 23.66
C LEU A 22 -9.85 19.70 22.80
N LEU A 23 -9.83 19.52 21.48
CA LEU A 23 -10.88 19.99 20.58
C LEU A 23 -12.24 19.36 20.94
N TRP A 24 -12.22 18.07 21.31
CA TRP A 24 -13.39 17.37 21.84
C TRP A 24 -13.77 17.81 23.26
N GLU A 25 -12.80 18.28 24.09
CA GLU A 25 -13.01 18.72 25.46
C GLU A 25 -13.49 20.16 25.60
N VAL A 26 -13.15 21.03 24.65
CA VAL A 26 -13.60 22.44 24.65
C VAL A 26 -15.13 22.56 24.58
N ASP A 27 -15.82 21.56 24.03
CA ASP A 27 -17.27 21.43 24.12
C ASP A 27 -17.73 21.01 25.53
N ARG A 28 -16.83 20.47 26.40
CA ARG A 28 -17.11 20.08 27.79
C ARG A 28 -17.21 21.25 28.76
N GLY A 29 -16.81 22.47 28.35
CA GLY A 29 -16.99 23.71 29.20
C GLY A 29 -18.47 24.06 29.43
N LYS A 30 -19.36 23.57 28.60
CA LYS A 30 -20.79 23.37 28.88
C LYS A 30 -20.95 21.85 28.70
N LYS A 31 -21.09 21.09 29.79
CA LYS A 31 -21.31 19.62 29.80
C LYS A 31 -21.83 19.15 28.43
N SER A 32 -20.95 18.70 27.55
CA SER A 32 -21.39 17.98 26.35
C SER A 32 -22.20 16.78 26.85
N PRO A 33 -23.47 16.67 26.52
CA PRO A 33 -24.28 15.54 26.96
C PRO A 33 -23.83 14.24 26.28
N LEU A 34 -22.90 14.32 25.31
CA LEU A 34 -22.47 13.21 24.47
C LEU A 34 -21.29 12.47 25.09
N SER A 35 -21.46 11.15 25.25
CA SER A 35 -20.36 10.24 25.62
C SER A 35 -19.42 10.02 24.42
N PRO A 36 -18.17 9.55 24.63
CA PRO A 36 -17.27 9.20 23.52
C PRO A 36 -17.91 8.25 22.51
N ALA A 37 -18.65 7.23 22.96
CA ALA A 37 -19.38 6.31 22.09
C ALA A 37 -20.48 7.00 21.27
N ALA A 38 -21.20 7.94 21.89
CA ALA A 38 -22.22 8.73 21.19
C ALA A 38 -21.61 9.61 20.10
N ILE A 39 -20.47 10.22 20.37
CA ILE A 39 -19.69 11.01 19.42
C ILE A 39 -19.25 10.13 18.24
N GLU A 40 -18.69 8.95 18.50
CA GLU A 40 -18.24 8.03 17.47
C GLU A 40 -19.40 7.56 16.58
N ILE A 41 -20.58 7.30 17.16
CA ILE A 41 -21.79 6.96 16.40
C ILE A 41 -22.22 8.11 15.48
N ILE A 42 -22.31 9.33 16.00
CA ILE A 42 -22.74 10.50 15.22
C ILE A 42 -21.76 10.74 14.07
N TYR A 43 -20.44 10.76 14.39
CA TYR A 43 -19.40 11.02 13.42
C TYR A 43 -19.39 9.97 12.30
N THR A 44 -19.50 8.68 12.65
CA THR A 44 -19.58 7.62 11.65
C THR A 44 -20.88 7.69 10.85
N ALA A 45 -22.02 7.93 11.51
CA ALA A 45 -23.31 8.02 10.83
C ALA A 45 -23.46 9.26 9.93
N TYR A 46 -22.67 10.31 10.19
CA TYR A 46 -22.59 11.49 9.33
C TYR A 46 -22.02 11.15 7.96
N PHE A 47 -20.96 10.35 7.94
CA PHE A 47 -20.32 9.93 6.70
C PHE A 47 -21.07 8.77 6.04
N HIS A 48 -21.66 7.86 6.82
CA HIS A 48 -22.42 6.71 6.31
C HIS A 48 -23.60 6.36 7.20
N PRO A 49 -24.78 6.11 6.61
CA PRO A 49 -25.90 5.54 7.35
C PRO A 49 -25.51 4.16 7.92
N LEU A 50 -25.50 4.03 9.24
CA LEU A 50 -25.18 2.80 9.95
C LEU A 50 -26.42 1.90 10.07
N TYR A 51 -26.22 0.59 9.99
CA TYR A 51 -27.26 -0.34 10.46
C TYR A 51 -27.14 -0.55 11.98
N MET A 52 -28.25 -0.78 12.63
CA MET A 52 -28.29 -1.06 14.08
C MET A 52 -27.34 -2.18 14.51
N GLY A 53 -27.10 -3.18 13.64
CA GLY A 53 -26.16 -4.27 13.89
C GLY A 53 -24.70 -3.83 13.89
N ASP A 54 -24.35 -2.88 13.04
CA ASP A 54 -22.98 -2.44 12.83
C ASP A 54 -22.46 -1.58 13.99
N VAL A 55 -23.37 -0.86 14.67
CA VAL A 55 -23.03 -0.03 15.83
C VAL A 55 -22.43 -0.86 16.97
N ALA A 56 -22.98 -2.04 17.24
CA ALA A 56 -22.48 -2.93 18.29
C ALA A 56 -21.07 -3.45 17.95
N GLU A 57 -20.84 -3.81 16.70
CA GLU A 57 -19.55 -4.30 16.21
C GLU A 57 -18.52 -3.19 16.18
N MET A 58 -18.86 -2.02 15.67
CA MET A 58 -17.99 -0.84 15.59
C MET A 58 -17.45 -0.44 16.97
N LEU A 59 -18.33 -0.41 17.99
CA LEU A 59 -17.95 0.01 19.34
C LEU A 59 -17.40 -1.13 20.20
N GLY A 60 -17.45 -2.39 19.73
CA GLY A 60 -17.08 -3.55 20.53
C GLY A 60 -17.97 -3.77 21.75
N ILE A 61 -19.26 -3.42 21.69
CA ILE A 61 -20.24 -3.49 22.78
C ILE A 61 -21.37 -4.48 22.44
N THR A 62 -22.23 -4.75 23.43
CA THR A 62 -23.41 -5.60 23.19
C THR A 62 -24.46 -4.88 22.33
N ARG A 63 -25.30 -5.65 21.61
CA ARG A 63 -26.42 -5.08 20.82
C ARG A 63 -27.41 -4.29 21.69
N SER A 64 -27.61 -4.73 22.94
CA SER A 64 -28.44 -3.99 23.91
C SER A 64 -27.88 -2.63 24.21
N THR A 65 -26.58 -2.55 24.54
CA THR A 65 -25.87 -1.30 24.85
C THR A 65 -25.85 -0.37 23.61
N ALA A 66 -25.64 -0.91 22.42
CA ALA A 66 -25.71 -0.14 21.17
C ALA A 66 -27.11 0.46 20.97
N THR A 67 -28.16 -0.33 21.22
CA THR A 67 -29.55 0.13 21.16
C THR A 67 -29.81 1.26 22.17
N ASP A 68 -29.28 1.17 23.38
CA ASP A 68 -29.40 2.22 24.40
C ASP A 68 -28.73 3.53 23.97
N HIS A 69 -27.54 3.45 23.36
CA HIS A 69 -26.87 4.63 22.80
C HIS A 69 -27.70 5.26 21.67
N ILE A 70 -28.23 4.47 20.75
CA ILE A 70 -29.05 5.01 19.65
C ILE A 70 -30.36 5.58 20.18
N ASN A 71 -31.02 4.95 21.17
CA ASN A 71 -32.22 5.50 21.81
C ASN A 71 -31.93 6.85 22.47
N TYR A 72 -30.80 6.96 23.13
CA TYR A 72 -30.35 8.23 23.72
C TYR A 72 -30.16 9.29 22.64
N LEU A 73 -29.40 8.99 21.58
CA LEU A 73 -29.11 9.93 20.50
C LEU A 73 -30.35 10.36 19.73
N GLU A 74 -31.29 9.46 19.54
CA GLU A 74 -32.58 9.76 18.88
C GLU A 74 -33.44 10.70 19.76
N ARG A 75 -33.52 10.42 21.07
CA ARG A 75 -34.22 11.28 22.02
C ARG A 75 -33.59 12.69 22.10
N GLU A 76 -32.28 12.78 22.05
CA GLU A 76 -31.55 14.07 22.05
C GLU A 76 -31.56 14.74 20.67
N GLY A 77 -32.13 14.09 19.63
CA GLY A 77 -32.33 14.65 18.31
C GLY A 77 -31.05 14.71 17.46
N TYR A 78 -30.08 13.83 17.69
CA TYR A 78 -28.86 13.74 16.87
C TYR A 78 -28.99 12.72 15.75
N VAL A 79 -29.79 11.66 15.94
CA VAL A 79 -29.99 10.65 14.92
C VAL A 79 -31.48 10.36 14.73
N ARG A 80 -31.81 9.74 13.60
CA ARG A 80 -33.15 9.22 13.29
C ARG A 80 -32.99 7.82 12.71
N ARG A 81 -34.03 6.99 12.91
CA ARG A 81 -34.09 5.63 12.39
C ARG A 81 -35.07 5.55 11.23
N GLU A 82 -34.64 4.88 10.18
CA GLU A 82 -35.50 4.59 9.03
C GLU A 82 -35.36 3.12 8.61
N PRO A 83 -36.42 2.48 8.17
CA PRO A 83 -36.35 1.18 7.54
C PRO A 83 -35.49 1.26 6.28
N ASP A 84 -34.65 0.26 6.04
CA ASP A 84 -33.85 0.19 4.80
C ASP A 84 -34.80 0.04 3.58
N GLY A 85 -34.46 0.78 2.52
CA GLY A 85 -35.30 0.77 1.30
C GLY A 85 -35.36 -0.59 0.59
N ASN A 86 -34.31 -1.40 0.72
CA ASN A 86 -34.20 -2.71 0.06
C ASN A 86 -34.60 -3.88 0.98
N ASP A 87 -34.37 -3.75 2.30
CA ASP A 87 -34.78 -4.76 3.28
C ASP A 87 -35.40 -4.12 4.52
N LYS A 88 -36.72 -4.01 4.53
CA LYS A 88 -37.48 -3.39 5.61
C LYS A 88 -37.28 -4.01 7.01
N ARG A 89 -36.63 -5.17 7.11
CA ARG A 89 -36.23 -5.79 8.39
C ARG A 89 -34.99 -5.16 8.98
N LYS A 90 -34.21 -4.42 8.17
CA LYS A 90 -33.04 -3.69 8.59
C LYS A 90 -33.39 -2.24 8.89
N ILE A 91 -32.86 -1.73 10.00
CA ILE A 91 -33.03 -0.34 10.41
C ILE A 91 -31.71 0.39 10.19
N ARG A 92 -31.77 1.48 9.44
CA ARG A 92 -30.65 2.41 9.26
C ARG A 92 -30.75 3.54 10.29
N VAL A 93 -29.59 4.04 10.68
CA VAL A 93 -29.41 5.19 11.55
C VAL A 93 -28.80 6.31 10.72
N PHE A 94 -29.50 7.41 10.62
CA PHE A 94 -29.08 8.62 9.92
C PHE A 94 -28.85 9.74 10.92
N VAL A 95 -27.94 10.66 10.61
CA VAL A 95 -27.81 11.91 11.36
C VAL A 95 -28.98 12.86 11.03
N THR A 96 -29.24 13.77 11.95
CA THR A 96 -30.17 14.89 11.75
C THR A 96 -29.39 16.16 11.40
N GLU A 97 -30.07 17.19 10.94
CA GLU A 97 -29.51 18.51 10.69
C GLU A 97 -28.71 19.05 11.90
N LYS A 98 -29.23 18.86 13.11
CA LYS A 98 -28.55 19.20 14.36
C LYS A 98 -27.20 18.49 14.50
N ALA A 99 -27.12 17.21 14.13
CA ALA A 99 -25.89 16.46 14.20
C ALA A 99 -24.94 16.87 13.08
N GLU A 100 -25.44 17.17 11.88
CA GLU A 100 -24.65 17.67 10.76
C GLU A 100 -23.98 19.01 11.13
N GLU A 101 -24.73 19.97 11.65
CA GLU A 101 -24.21 21.25 12.14
C GLU A 101 -23.12 21.05 13.22
N TRP A 102 -23.35 20.09 14.11
CA TRP A 102 -22.39 19.79 15.18
C TRP A 102 -21.11 19.18 14.61
N VAL A 103 -21.18 18.19 13.70
CA VAL A 103 -19.99 17.61 13.04
C VAL A 103 -19.24 18.67 12.26
N LEU A 104 -19.92 19.48 11.45
CA LEU A 104 -19.30 20.56 10.69
C LEU A 104 -18.57 21.56 11.59
N SER A 105 -19.14 21.88 12.76
CA SER A 105 -18.46 22.76 13.72
C SER A 105 -17.17 22.18 14.30
N ILE A 106 -17.09 20.87 14.42
CA ILE A 106 -15.86 20.18 14.85
C ILE A 106 -14.83 20.17 13.72
N GLU A 107 -15.25 19.81 12.52
CA GLU A 107 -14.39 19.81 11.34
C GLU A 107 -13.80 21.19 11.09
N GLU A 108 -14.59 22.25 11.21
CA GLU A 108 -14.14 23.63 11.07
C GLU A 108 -13.01 23.98 12.06
N ARG A 109 -13.16 23.55 13.32
CA ARG A 109 -12.14 23.75 14.36
C ARG A 109 -10.88 22.91 14.09
N LEU A 110 -11.05 21.68 13.63
CA LEU A 110 -9.94 20.80 13.28
C LEU A 110 -9.14 21.38 12.11
N PHE A 111 -9.82 21.84 11.06
CA PHE A 111 -9.18 22.50 9.92
C PHE A 111 -8.41 23.75 10.37
N GLY A 112 -9.03 24.63 11.15
CA GLY A 112 -8.36 25.84 11.66
C GLY A 112 -7.13 25.52 12.52
N TYR A 113 -7.18 24.43 13.28
CA TYR A 113 -6.00 23.95 14.02
C TYR A 113 -4.91 23.45 13.10
N LEU A 114 -5.24 22.62 12.09
CA LEU A 114 -4.29 22.09 11.12
C LEU A 114 -3.69 23.21 10.26
N GLU A 115 -4.48 24.17 9.80
CA GLU A 115 -4.01 25.38 9.11
C GLU A 115 -3.00 26.17 9.97
N THR A 116 -3.31 26.31 11.26
CA THR A 116 -2.39 26.97 12.22
C THR A 116 -1.09 26.18 12.40
N CYS A 117 -1.14 24.85 12.37
CA CYS A 117 0.06 24.02 12.41
C CYS A 117 0.87 24.16 11.12
N LEU A 118 0.22 24.09 9.97
CA LEU A 118 0.84 24.22 8.64
C LEU A 118 1.42 25.61 8.42
N SER A 119 0.80 26.68 8.94
CA SER A 119 1.32 28.05 8.79
C SER A 119 2.70 28.29 9.43
N ARG A 120 3.20 27.33 10.24
CA ARG A 120 4.56 27.34 10.81
C ARG A 120 5.61 26.80 9.85
N MET A 121 5.19 26.31 8.71
CA MET A 121 5.99 25.68 7.68
C MET A 121 6.01 26.56 6.44
N THR A 122 7.09 26.55 5.69
CA THR A 122 7.13 27.14 4.35
C THR A 122 6.20 26.35 3.40
N GLY A 123 5.82 26.93 2.26
CA GLY A 123 4.99 26.25 1.28
C GLY A 123 5.60 24.90 0.83
N GLU A 124 6.91 24.87 0.62
CA GLU A 124 7.64 23.65 0.27
C GLU A 124 7.58 22.59 1.38
N GLU A 125 7.78 22.98 2.65
CA GLU A 125 7.66 22.09 3.80
C GLU A 125 6.22 21.57 3.98
N GLN A 126 5.19 22.37 3.65
CA GLN A 126 3.79 21.94 3.68
C GLN A 126 3.52 20.86 2.64
N GLU A 127 4.01 21.04 1.41
CA GLU A 127 3.90 20.03 0.34
C GLU A 127 4.63 18.74 0.71
N GLN A 128 5.86 18.84 1.21
CA GLN A 128 6.62 17.69 1.69
C GLN A 128 5.91 16.98 2.85
N PHE A 129 5.34 17.74 3.78
CA PHE A 129 4.59 17.14 4.89
C PHE A 129 3.32 16.44 4.42
N ALA A 130 2.57 17.03 3.50
CA ALA A 130 1.40 16.40 2.89
C ALA A 130 1.79 15.08 2.19
N LEU A 131 2.83 15.13 1.35
CA LEU A 131 3.36 13.95 0.65
C LEU A 131 3.82 12.85 1.63
N LEU A 132 4.57 13.20 2.67
CA LEU A 132 5.03 12.25 3.68
C LEU A 132 3.87 11.69 4.52
N SER A 133 2.86 12.50 4.82
CA SER A 133 1.68 12.07 5.55
C SER A 133 0.83 11.09 4.75
N THR A 134 0.64 11.33 3.45
CA THR A 134 -0.06 10.40 2.55
C THR A 134 0.69 9.07 2.43
N ARG A 135 2.01 9.11 2.32
CA ARG A 135 2.86 7.90 2.31
C ARG A 135 2.77 7.14 3.64
N PHE A 136 2.85 7.84 4.77
CA PHE A 136 2.77 7.24 6.10
C PHE A 136 1.42 6.57 6.37
N THR A 137 0.34 7.16 5.88
CA THR A 137 -1.02 6.63 6.04
C THR A 137 -1.41 5.64 4.95
N GLY A 138 -0.62 5.52 3.87
CA GLY A 138 -0.98 4.76 2.68
C GLY A 138 -2.06 5.44 1.83
N VAL A 139 -2.39 6.70 2.14
CA VAL A 139 -3.40 7.48 1.41
C VAL A 139 -2.66 8.37 0.42
N SER A 140 -2.57 7.98 -0.85
CA SER A 140 -1.85 8.73 -1.89
C SER A 140 -2.77 9.44 -2.89
N ASP A 141 -4.00 8.97 -3.03
CA ASP A 141 -5.07 9.56 -3.84
C ASP A 141 -6.44 9.04 -3.36
N ASP A 142 -7.53 9.50 -3.96
CA ASP A 142 -8.88 9.09 -3.58
C ASP A 142 -9.10 7.58 -3.63
N ARG A 143 -8.45 6.87 -4.56
CA ARG A 143 -8.56 5.41 -4.69
C ARG A 143 -7.79 4.72 -3.58
N THR A 144 -6.61 5.22 -3.25
CA THR A 144 -5.77 4.65 -2.18
C THR A 144 -6.37 4.93 -0.82
N PHE A 145 -7.01 6.08 -0.63
CA PHE A 145 -7.79 6.37 0.57
C PHE A 145 -8.96 5.39 0.69
N ASP A 146 -9.74 5.21 -0.36
CA ASP A 146 -10.81 4.21 -0.42
C ASP A 146 -10.30 2.78 -0.18
N GLU A 147 -9.11 2.44 -0.70
CA GLU A 147 -8.49 1.12 -0.49
C GLU A 147 -7.96 0.96 0.94
N ALA A 148 -7.31 1.98 1.51
CA ALA A 148 -6.86 1.97 2.90
C ALA A 148 -8.06 1.87 3.85
N VAL A 149 -9.11 2.64 3.60
CA VAL A 149 -10.36 2.56 4.31
C VAL A 149 -11.05 1.20 4.09
N ARG A 150 -11.08 0.63 2.87
CA ARG A 150 -11.56 -0.72 2.60
C ARG A 150 -10.71 -1.80 3.28
N GLY A 151 -9.40 -1.60 3.39
CA GLY A 151 -8.49 -2.47 4.14
C GLY A 151 -8.81 -2.49 5.63
N MET A 152 -9.05 -1.33 6.23
CA MET A 152 -9.58 -1.20 7.59
C MET A 152 -10.97 -1.85 7.72
N LYS A 153 -11.77 -1.83 6.66
CA LYS A 153 -13.14 -2.35 6.55
C LYS A 153 -13.25 -3.86 6.41
N LYS A 154 -12.28 -4.55 5.82
CA LYS A 154 -12.28 -6.03 5.80
C LYS A 154 -12.34 -6.64 7.20
N SER A 155 -12.02 -5.82 8.20
CA SER A 155 -12.22 -6.18 9.60
C SER A 155 -13.51 -5.66 10.23
N ARG A 156 -14.25 -4.70 9.63
CA ARG A 156 -15.34 -4.00 10.33
C ARG A 156 -16.52 -3.46 9.48
N GLY A 157 -16.76 -3.90 8.25
CA GLY A 157 -17.90 -3.40 7.45
C GLY A 157 -17.61 -2.15 6.60
N ASP A 158 -18.53 -1.76 5.72
CA ASP A 158 -18.29 -0.81 4.61
C ASP A 158 -18.30 0.69 5.04
N PHE A 159 -17.12 1.35 5.13
CA PHE A 159 -16.97 2.78 5.42
C PHE A 159 -16.29 3.52 4.27
N SER A 160 -16.87 4.53 3.66
CA SER A 160 -16.19 5.57 2.89
C SER A 160 -16.13 6.84 3.75
N VAL A 161 -14.98 7.47 3.90
CA VAL A 161 -14.88 8.76 4.60
C VAL A 161 -14.89 9.81 3.51
N PRO A 162 -15.91 10.69 3.41
CA PRO A 162 -15.88 11.78 2.46
C PRO A 162 -14.77 12.74 2.85
N LEU A 163 -13.97 13.12 1.88
CA LEU A 163 -13.01 14.20 2.05
C LEU A 163 -13.76 15.53 2.06
N LEU A 164 -13.35 16.40 2.96
CA LEU A 164 -13.86 17.77 3.08
C LEU A 164 -12.79 18.74 2.60
N GLU A 165 -13.14 19.70 1.78
CA GLU A 165 -12.26 20.80 1.36
C GLU A 165 -12.92 22.15 1.68
N ARG A 166 -12.11 23.15 2.10
CA ARG A 166 -12.59 24.51 2.32
C ARG A 166 -12.49 25.32 1.02
N ARG A 167 -13.63 25.79 0.49
CA ARG A 167 -13.71 26.70 -0.65
C ARG A 167 -14.58 27.90 -0.28
N ASP A 168 -14.11 29.10 -0.58
CA ASP A 168 -14.84 30.36 -0.33
C ASP A 168 -15.38 30.48 1.10
N GLY A 169 -14.62 29.96 2.08
CA GLY A 169 -14.97 30.01 3.49
C GLY A 169 -15.99 28.97 3.94
N ARG A 170 -16.39 28.01 3.08
CA ARG A 170 -17.28 26.90 3.43
C ARG A 170 -16.56 25.55 3.28
N LEU A 171 -16.83 24.64 4.20
CA LEU A 171 -16.42 23.24 4.09
C LEU A 171 -17.40 22.51 3.15
N LEU A 172 -16.90 21.94 2.08
CA LEU A 172 -17.67 21.19 1.08
C LEU A 172 -17.19 19.73 1.02
N ARG A 173 -18.10 18.80 0.75
CA ARG A 173 -17.74 17.41 0.43
C ARG A 173 -17.09 17.38 -0.95
N LEU A 174 -16.00 16.65 -1.09
CA LEU A 174 -15.32 16.49 -2.41
C LEU A 174 -16.22 15.85 -3.47
N GLU A 175 -17.21 15.06 -3.07
CA GLU A 175 -18.24 14.52 -3.98
C GLU A 175 -19.08 15.61 -4.67
N GLU A 176 -19.28 16.75 -4.00
CA GLU A 176 -20.00 17.91 -4.57
C GLU A 176 -19.13 18.73 -5.53
N MET A 177 -17.82 18.43 -5.58
CA MET A 177 -16.83 19.12 -6.42
C MET A 177 -16.34 18.28 -7.59
N ALA A 178 -16.78 17.02 -7.71
CA ALA A 178 -16.26 16.04 -8.65
C ALA A 178 -16.57 16.33 -10.11
N ASP A 179 -17.48 17.27 -10.42
CA ASP A 179 -17.89 17.55 -11.80
C ASP A 179 -16.96 18.50 -12.58
N GLU A 180 -16.01 19.19 -11.93
CA GLU A 180 -15.20 20.20 -12.65
C GLU A 180 -13.67 20.00 -12.61
N ARG A 181 -13.08 19.13 -11.76
CA ARG A 181 -11.62 19.07 -11.59
C ARG A 181 -10.93 17.76 -12.03
N TYR A 182 -11.63 16.68 -12.24
CA TYR A 182 -11.00 15.41 -12.62
C TYR A 182 -10.65 15.29 -14.11
N HIS A 183 -10.88 16.36 -14.92
CA HIS A 183 -10.50 16.40 -16.34
C HIS A 183 -9.24 17.20 -16.65
N THR A 184 -8.49 17.69 -15.66
CA THR A 184 -7.31 18.54 -15.91
C THR A 184 -6.04 18.10 -15.15
N PHE A 185 -5.83 16.81 -14.92
CA PHE A 185 -4.49 16.27 -14.74
C PHE A 185 -4.02 15.60 -16.04
N ASP A 186 -4.28 16.28 -17.15
CA ASP A 186 -3.59 16.04 -18.41
C ASP A 186 -2.37 16.97 -18.47
N ASP A 187 -1.20 16.37 -18.40
CA ASP A 187 0.02 16.56 -19.21
C ASP A 187 0.66 17.95 -19.41
N GLU A 188 0.27 19.03 -18.77
CA GLU A 188 0.92 20.33 -19.05
C GLU A 188 1.73 20.97 -17.91
N ASN A 189 1.79 20.39 -16.71
CA ASN A 189 2.55 20.96 -15.60
C ASN A 189 3.75 20.13 -15.10
N THR A 190 4.14 19.10 -15.84
CA THR A 190 5.39 18.32 -15.63
C THR A 190 6.60 18.93 -16.37
N LYS A 191 6.62 20.22 -16.54
CA LYS A 191 7.78 20.93 -17.16
C LYS A 191 8.37 21.97 -16.25
N LYS A 192 8.88 21.54 -15.05
CA LYS A 192 9.98 22.23 -14.36
C LYS A 192 10.58 21.32 -13.29
N SER A 193 11.84 20.93 -13.50
CA SER A 193 12.80 20.26 -12.59
C SER A 193 12.64 18.76 -12.33
N ASP A 194 12.38 17.94 -13.33
CA ASP A 194 12.70 16.52 -13.23
C ASP A 194 14.06 16.28 -13.89
N GLU A 195 15.14 16.63 -13.20
CA GLU A 195 16.45 16.06 -13.52
C GLU A 195 16.37 14.58 -13.13
N ILE A 196 16.29 13.71 -14.14
CA ILE A 196 16.37 12.27 -13.98
C ILE A 196 17.75 11.95 -13.38
N MET A 197 17.77 11.27 -12.23
CA MET A 197 19.01 11.03 -11.47
C MET A 197 20.03 10.23 -12.28
N PHE A 198 19.60 9.28 -13.11
CA PHE A 198 20.48 8.47 -13.97
C PHE A 198 19.91 8.32 -15.38
N GLU A 199 20.48 9.01 -16.36
CA GLU A 199 20.03 8.95 -17.75
C GLU A 199 20.33 7.59 -18.41
N ASN A 200 21.54 7.04 -18.17
CA ASN A 200 22.02 5.82 -18.82
C ASN A 200 21.98 4.62 -17.87
N ARG A 201 21.50 3.50 -18.36
CA ARG A 201 21.54 2.23 -17.63
C ARG A 201 22.97 1.72 -17.51
N ILE A 202 23.37 1.35 -16.31
CA ILE A 202 24.63 0.67 -16.00
C ILE A 202 24.28 -0.70 -15.44
N PRO A 203 24.42 -1.78 -16.23
CA PRO A 203 24.09 -3.13 -15.78
C PRO A 203 24.91 -3.55 -14.55
N GLU A 204 24.28 -4.27 -13.64
CA GLU A 204 24.98 -4.99 -12.58
C GLU A 204 25.60 -6.29 -13.13
N THR A 205 26.39 -6.97 -12.30
CA THR A 205 26.94 -8.27 -12.64
C THR A 205 25.84 -9.35 -12.56
N ASP A 206 25.89 -10.33 -13.46
CA ASP A 206 24.91 -11.40 -13.61
C ASP A 206 25.11 -12.60 -12.66
N GLU A 207 26.04 -12.52 -11.72
CA GLU A 207 26.38 -13.60 -10.79
C GLU A 207 25.52 -13.61 -9.53
N GLY A 208 24.75 -12.54 -9.25
CA GLY A 208 24.02 -12.35 -8.01
C GLY A 208 24.96 -12.26 -6.79
N ILE A 209 24.40 -12.19 -5.59
CA ILE A 209 25.15 -12.09 -4.32
C ILE A 209 25.65 -13.48 -3.93
N GLN A 210 26.98 -13.71 -3.96
CA GLN A 210 27.60 -15.02 -3.70
C GLN A 210 28.32 -15.12 -2.36
N ASP A 211 28.69 -14.01 -1.72
CA ASP A 211 29.40 -14.03 -0.44
C ASP A 211 28.45 -14.00 0.76
N GLY A 212 28.74 -14.84 1.76
CA GLY A 212 27.86 -15.03 2.93
C GLY A 212 27.65 -13.76 3.76
N PHE A 213 28.61 -12.84 3.79
CA PHE A 213 28.48 -11.59 4.56
C PHE A 213 27.46 -10.65 3.91
N THR A 214 27.53 -10.49 2.60
CA THR A 214 26.57 -9.67 1.85
C THR A 214 25.16 -10.29 1.87
N VAL A 215 25.06 -11.64 1.83
CA VAL A 215 23.79 -12.36 2.00
C VAL A 215 23.16 -12.07 3.36
N GLU A 216 23.93 -12.05 4.46
CA GLU A 216 23.41 -11.73 5.79
C GLU A 216 22.90 -10.28 5.88
N ILE A 217 23.61 -9.32 5.27
CA ILE A 217 23.20 -7.91 5.20
C ILE A 217 21.90 -7.79 4.38
N TYR A 218 21.82 -8.46 3.25
CA TYR A 218 20.64 -8.46 2.40
C TYR A 218 19.44 -9.12 3.08
N ASP A 219 19.65 -10.25 3.77
CA ASP A 219 18.62 -10.89 4.59
C ASP A 219 18.10 -9.94 5.69
N GLN A 220 19.00 -9.21 6.35
CA GLN A 220 18.60 -8.23 7.35
C GLN A 220 17.77 -7.09 6.73
N MET A 221 18.15 -6.60 5.56
CA MET A 221 17.40 -5.58 4.83
C MET A 221 15.99 -6.08 4.48
N GLN A 222 15.88 -7.25 3.88
CA GLN A 222 14.60 -7.85 3.52
C GLN A 222 13.70 -8.09 4.75
N ARG A 223 14.29 -8.48 5.88
CA ARG A 223 13.60 -8.61 7.15
C ARG A 223 13.08 -7.28 7.66
N ASN A 224 13.87 -6.22 7.56
CA ASN A 224 13.47 -4.88 7.93
C ASN A 224 12.30 -4.39 7.06
N LEU A 225 12.34 -4.64 5.74
CA LEU A 225 11.25 -4.33 4.82
C LEU A 225 9.97 -5.11 5.14
N ARG A 226 10.09 -6.40 5.44
CA ARG A 226 8.97 -7.24 5.89
C ARG A 226 8.33 -6.69 7.17
N ASP A 227 9.14 -6.42 8.19
CA ASP A 227 8.66 -5.96 9.50
C ASP A 227 8.03 -4.56 9.42
N ALA A 228 8.44 -3.76 8.44
CA ALA A 228 7.85 -2.46 8.11
C ALA A 228 6.60 -2.57 7.21
N GLY A 229 6.24 -3.78 6.72
CA GLY A 229 5.10 -3.98 5.82
C GLY A 229 5.33 -3.48 4.38
N HIS A 230 6.59 -3.38 3.96
CA HIS A 230 6.96 -2.86 2.62
C HIS A 230 7.15 -3.95 1.56
N LEU A 231 7.01 -5.22 1.91
CA LEU A 231 7.00 -6.29 0.92
C LEU A 231 5.65 -6.36 0.18
N PRO A 232 5.61 -6.73 -1.11
CA PRO A 232 4.41 -6.65 -1.94
C PRO A 232 3.55 -7.93 -2.06
N PRO A 233 3.46 -8.89 -1.11
CA PRO A 233 2.70 -10.13 -1.32
C PRO A 233 1.22 -9.87 -1.64
N GLY A 234 0.65 -8.82 -1.08
CA GLY A 234 -0.73 -8.40 -1.35
C GLY A 234 -0.96 -7.95 -2.79
N ASP A 235 0.05 -7.42 -3.46
CA ASP A 235 -0.10 -6.97 -4.84
C ASP A 235 -0.16 -8.15 -5.80
N TYR A 236 0.58 -9.23 -5.55
CA TYR A 236 0.46 -10.47 -6.31
C TYR A 236 -0.92 -11.10 -6.16
N ILE A 237 -1.47 -11.12 -4.94
CA ILE A 237 -2.82 -11.63 -4.69
C ILE A 237 -3.87 -10.79 -5.45
N LYS A 238 -3.73 -9.48 -5.47
CA LYS A 238 -4.63 -8.57 -6.23
C LYS A 238 -4.59 -8.81 -7.74
N THR A 239 -3.44 -9.22 -8.30
CA THR A 239 -3.34 -9.61 -9.71
C THR A 239 -3.96 -10.97 -10.01
N GLY A 240 -4.41 -11.71 -9.00
CA GLY A 240 -4.99 -13.04 -9.12
C GLY A 240 -3.98 -14.18 -8.92
N ILE A 241 -2.78 -13.89 -8.40
CA ILE A 241 -1.79 -14.90 -8.01
C ILE A 241 -2.07 -15.31 -6.57
N ASP A 242 -3.06 -16.20 -6.37
CA ASP A 242 -3.57 -16.59 -5.06
C ASP A 242 -3.74 -18.10 -4.88
N SER A 243 -3.45 -18.89 -5.90
CA SER A 243 -3.68 -20.34 -5.89
C SER A 243 -2.79 -21.10 -6.89
N GLY A 244 -2.65 -22.40 -6.70
CA GLY A 244 -2.00 -23.33 -7.64
C GLY A 244 -0.49 -23.46 -7.45
N GLU A 245 0.19 -23.90 -8.52
CA GLU A 245 1.64 -24.03 -8.59
C GLU A 245 2.23 -22.71 -9.10
N VAL A 246 3.05 -22.05 -8.30
CA VAL A 246 3.58 -20.71 -8.59
C VAL A 246 5.09 -20.72 -8.60
N LEU A 247 5.68 -19.95 -9.51
CA LEU A 247 7.11 -19.74 -9.62
C LEU A 247 7.48 -18.34 -9.14
N GLU A 248 8.49 -18.24 -8.29
CA GLU A 248 9.17 -17.00 -7.93
C GLU A 248 10.55 -16.95 -8.61
N ILE A 249 10.85 -15.90 -9.34
CA ILE A 249 12.16 -15.69 -9.98
C ILE A 249 12.96 -14.73 -9.12
N GLY A 250 14.17 -15.14 -8.71
CA GLY A 250 15.06 -14.39 -7.87
C GLY A 250 14.49 -14.16 -6.45
N PRO A 251 14.12 -15.23 -5.70
CA PRO A 251 13.55 -15.09 -4.35
C PRO A 251 14.50 -14.46 -3.32
N GLY A 252 15.82 -14.46 -3.58
CA GLY A 252 16.81 -14.06 -2.61
C GLY A 252 16.66 -14.87 -1.30
N PRO A 253 16.54 -14.20 -0.12
CA PRO A 253 16.32 -14.88 1.16
C PRO A 253 14.86 -15.38 1.36
N GLY A 254 13.99 -15.23 0.35
CA GLY A 254 12.67 -15.87 0.26
C GLY A 254 11.51 -15.16 0.96
N TYR A 255 11.68 -13.99 1.55
CA TYR A 255 10.63 -13.36 2.37
C TYR A 255 9.37 -13.01 1.60
N VAL A 256 9.46 -12.57 0.34
CA VAL A 256 8.28 -12.20 -0.46
C VAL A 256 7.40 -13.42 -0.70
N GLY A 257 7.99 -14.52 -1.16
CA GLY A 257 7.28 -15.77 -1.37
C GLY A 257 6.73 -16.40 -0.09
N LEU A 258 7.47 -16.29 1.02
CA LEU A 258 7.03 -16.82 2.32
C LEU A 258 5.86 -16.00 2.89
N GLU A 259 5.88 -14.68 2.82
CA GLU A 259 4.75 -13.85 3.21
C GLU A 259 3.53 -14.10 2.30
N TRP A 260 3.74 -14.25 0.99
CA TRP A 260 2.67 -14.64 0.06
C TRP A 260 2.06 -16.02 0.42
N LEU A 261 2.88 -17.01 0.77
CA LEU A 261 2.40 -18.33 1.21
C LEU A 261 1.60 -18.30 2.51
N LYS A 262 1.87 -17.36 3.44
CA LYS A 262 1.06 -17.16 4.65
C LYS A 262 -0.35 -16.72 4.33
N ASP A 263 -0.49 -15.86 3.33
CA ASP A 263 -1.77 -15.22 2.98
C ASP A 263 -2.58 -16.05 1.97
N THR A 264 -2.01 -17.15 1.43
CA THR A 264 -2.65 -18.03 0.45
C THR A 264 -2.88 -19.44 0.99
N LYS A 265 -3.87 -20.14 0.43
CA LYS A 265 -4.20 -21.52 0.78
C LYS A 265 -4.10 -22.42 -0.45
N ASP A 266 -3.75 -23.68 -0.22
CA ASP A 266 -3.64 -24.69 -1.29
C ASP A 266 -2.70 -24.29 -2.43
N THR A 267 -1.64 -23.54 -2.08
CA THR A 267 -0.61 -23.03 -2.99
C THR A 267 0.72 -23.71 -2.73
N ARG A 268 1.51 -23.86 -3.78
CA ARG A 268 2.90 -24.32 -3.73
C ARG A 268 3.78 -23.33 -4.46
N LEU A 269 4.95 -23.07 -3.89
CA LEU A 269 5.92 -22.15 -4.46
C LEU A 269 7.17 -22.91 -4.89
N THR A 270 7.67 -22.57 -6.06
CA THR A 270 9.03 -22.93 -6.49
C THR A 270 9.79 -21.64 -6.68
N GLY A 271 10.93 -21.47 -6.00
CA GLY A 271 11.84 -20.34 -6.22
C GLY A 271 12.99 -20.79 -7.13
N VAL A 272 13.30 -20.04 -8.18
CA VAL A 272 14.52 -20.21 -8.98
C VAL A 272 15.48 -19.09 -8.65
N GLU A 273 16.66 -19.46 -8.15
CA GLU A 273 17.68 -18.55 -7.63
C GLU A 273 19.06 -18.94 -8.12
N ILE A 274 19.86 -17.97 -8.52
CA ILE A 274 21.22 -18.19 -9.06
C ILE A 274 22.25 -18.36 -7.94
N SER A 275 22.02 -17.75 -6.79
CA SER A 275 22.91 -17.78 -5.63
C SER A 275 22.61 -18.95 -4.69
N ARG A 276 23.58 -19.87 -4.54
CA ARG A 276 23.48 -20.96 -3.57
C ARG A 276 23.38 -20.48 -2.13
N GLU A 277 24.03 -19.39 -1.78
CA GLU A 277 24.00 -18.83 -0.43
C GLU A 277 22.63 -18.25 -0.14
N MET A 278 21.98 -17.56 -1.11
CA MET A 278 20.61 -17.11 -1.00
C MET A 278 19.63 -18.30 -0.85
N ILE A 279 19.81 -19.38 -1.61
CA ILE A 279 18.98 -20.59 -1.47
C ILE A 279 19.08 -21.15 -0.04
N ARG A 280 20.29 -21.27 0.52
CA ARG A 280 20.46 -21.74 1.91
C ARG A 280 19.76 -20.85 2.92
N MET A 281 19.83 -19.53 2.70
CA MET A 281 19.13 -18.57 3.56
C MET A 281 17.61 -18.70 3.40
N ALA A 282 17.11 -18.83 2.17
CA ALA A 282 15.68 -19.00 1.90
C ALA A 282 15.13 -20.31 2.50
N GLU A 283 15.88 -21.41 2.42
CA GLU A 283 15.50 -22.69 3.05
C GLU A 283 15.44 -22.59 4.57
N LYS A 284 16.41 -21.91 5.19
CA LYS A 284 16.40 -21.62 6.62
C LYS A 284 15.16 -20.79 6.98
N ASN A 285 14.91 -19.71 6.27
CA ASN A 285 13.76 -18.85 6.51
C ASN A 285 12.44 -19.60 6.31
N ALA A 286 12.33 -20.45 5.29
CA ALA A 286 11.16 -21.32 5.09
C ALA A 286 10.91 -22.27 6.27
N SER A 287 11.98 -22.79 6.87
CA SER A 287 11.89 -23.60 8.10
C SER A 287 11.40 -22.78 9.29
N ASP A 288 11.94 -21.58 9.49
CA ASP A 288 11.54 -20.67 10.56
C ASP A 288 10.07 -20.24 10.43
N TYR A 289 9.55 -20.14 9.20
CA TYR A 289 8.14 -19.90 8.90
C TYR A 289 7.24 -21.13 9.00
N ASN A 290 7.80 -22.33 9.20
CA ASN A 290 7.08 -23.61 9.12
C ASN A 290 6.41 -23.84 7.74
N LEU A 291 7.02 -23.35 6.66
CA LEU A 291 6.51 -23.44 5.29
C LEU A 291 7.34 -24.34 4.36
N SER A 292 8.37 -25.05 4.89
CA SER A 292 9.22 -25.96 4.09
C SER A 292 8.45 -27.04 3.31
N GLY A 293 7.24 -27.39 3.74
CA GLY A 293 6.39 -28.35 3.02
C GLY A 293 5.63 -27.75 1.83
N ARG A 294 5.65 -26.42 1.66
CA ARG A 294 4.92 -25.69 0.61
C ARG A 294 5.82 -24.93 -0.35
N VAL A 295 7.13 -24.82 -0.06
CA VAL A 295 8.10 -24.15 -0.91
C VAL A 295 9.29 -25.04 -1.19
N LYS A 296 9.87 -24.92 -2.37
CA LYS A 296 11.17 -25.49 -2.74
C LYS A 296 11.97 -24.45 -3.51
N TYR A 297 13.28 -24.48 -3.35
CA TYR A 297 14.20 -23.62 -4.08
C TYR A 297 15.05 -24.48 -5.02
N VAL A 298 15.31 -23.96 -6.22
CA VAL A 298 16.06 -24.61 -7.30
C VAL A 298 17.15 -23.65 -7.76
N GLU A 299 18.39 -24.12 -7.77
CA GLU A 299 19.49 -23.38 -8.35
C GLU A 299 19.31 -23.29 -9.87
N GLY A 300 19.30 -22.06 -10.40
CA GLY A 300 19.14 -21.85 -11.84
C GLY A 300 19.19 -20.38 -12.22
N ASN A 301 19.55 -20.16 -13.50
CA ASN A 301 19.54 -18.84 -14.11
C ASN A 301 18.15 -18.56 -14.71
N ALA A 302 17.58 -17.39 -14.46
CA ALA A 302 16.28 -16.97 -14.98
C ALA A 302 16.22 -16.95 -16.53
N MET A 303 17.35 -16.76 -17.20
CA MET A 303 17.46 -16.82 -18.67
C MET A 303 17.36 -18.24 -19.25
N SER A 304 17.45 -19.26 -18.39
CA SER A 304 17.33 -20.69 -18.76
C SER A 304 16.83 -21.48 -17.55
N ILE A 305 15.55 -21.34 -17.25
CA ILE A 305 14.91 -21.93 -16.07
C ILE A 305 14.96 -23.45 -16.17
N PRO A 306 15.59 -24.17 -15.21
CA PRO A 306 15.78 -25.64 -15.27
C PRO A 306 14.50 -26.42 -14.91
N LEU A 307 13.37 -25.98 -15.43
CA LEU A 307 12.04 -26.54 -15.20
C LEU A 307 11.29 -26.71 -16.52
N GLY A 308 10.32 -27.59 -16.55
CA GLY A 308 9.57 -27.94 -17.78
C GLY A 308 8.61 -26.84 -18.24
N ASP A 309 8.09 -27.01 -19.46
CA ASP A 309 7.11 -26.10 -20.06
C ASP A 309 5.75 -26.24 -19.39
N SER A 310 5.00 -25.15 -19.32
CA SER A 310 3.61 -25.12 -18.87
C SER A 310 3.38 -25.78 -17.49
N MET A 311 4.29 -25.54 -16.54
CA MET A 311 4.21 -26.13 -15.20
C MET A 311 3.44 -25.24 -14.21
N PHE A 312 3.45 -23.92 -14.40
CA PHE A 312 2.99 -22.98 -13.39
C PHE A 312 1.70 -22.28 -13.78
N ASP A 313 0.83 -22.10 -12.78
CA ASP A 313 -0.39 -21.32 -12.90
C ASP A 313 -0.08 -19.81 -12.88
N ALA A 314 0.99 -19.45 -12.17
CA ALA A 314 1.48 -18.08 -12.12
C ALA A 314 3.00 -17.97 -11.93
N VAL A 315 3.54 -16.81 -12.29
CA VAL A 315 4.95 -16.43 -12.08
C VAL A 315 4.99 -15.04 -11.47
N PHE A 316 5.81 -14.84 -10.45
CA PHE A 316 6.13 -13.50 -9.96
C PHE A 316 7.63 -13.30 -9.71
N SER A 317 8.05 -12.05 -9.65
CA SER A 317 9.41 -11.65 -9.28
C SER A 317 9.38 -10.31 -8.57
N ASN A 318 10.28 -10.10 -7.62
CA ASN A 318 10.43 -8.83 -6.93
C ASN A 318 11.88 -8.41 -6.81
N GLY A 319 12.23 -7.26 -7.39
CA GLY A 319 13.54 -6.65 -7.21
C GLY A 319 14.70 -7.50 -7.75
N SER A 320 14.49 -8.25 -8.84
CA SER A 320 15.57 -9.02 -9.48
C SER A 320 15.75 -8.72 -10.96
N MET A 321 14.78 -8.03 -11.60
CA MET A 321 14.83 -7.80 -13.05
C MET A 321 15.99 -6.88 -13.46
N HIS A 322 16.38 -5.95 -12.61
CA HIS A 322 17.52 -5.05 -12.88
C HIS A 322 18.86 -5.81 -12.99
N GLU A 323 18.98 -7.01 -12.41
CA GLU A 323 20.15 -7.91 -12.51
C GLU A 323 20.13 -8.79 -13.77
N TRP A 324 19.00 -8.86 -14.50
CA TRP A 324 18.93 -9.74 -15.66
C TRP A 324 19.79 -9.24 -16.82
N GLU A 325 20.77 -10.03 -17.23
CA GLU A 325 21.62 -9.70 -18.37
C GLU A 325 20.83 -9.56 -19.67
N ASN A 326 19.88 -10.47 -19.90
CA ASN A 326 18.98 -10.45 -21.04
C ASN A 326 17.52 -10.65 -20.62
N PRO A 327 16.79 -9.56 -20.36
CA PRO A 327 15.40 -9.60 -19.93
C PRO A 327 14.47 -10.30 -20.95
N VAL A 328 14.72 -10.13 -22.26
CA VAL A 328 13.93 -10.79 -23.31
C VAL A 328 13.98 -12.32 -23.17
N SER A 329 15.17 -12.87 -22.88
CA SER A 329 15.31 -14.30 -22.60
C SER A 329 14.50 -14.72 -21.37
N VAL A 330 14.49 -13.91 -20.30
CA VAL A 330 13.71 -14.21 -19.09
C VAL A 330 12.22 -14.12 -19.37
N PHE A 331 11.75 -13.11 -20.10
CA PHE A 331 10.34 -13.01 -20.51
C PHE A 331 9.91 -14.20 -21.37
N ASN A 332 10.80 -14.71 -22.24
CA ASN A 332 10.53 -15.91 -23.02
C ASN A 332 10.45 -17.17 -22.14
N GLU A 333 11.30 -17.30 -21.13
CA GLU A 333 11.23 -18.38 -20.15
C GLU A 333 9.96 -18.31 -19.30
N ILE A 334 9.55 -17.11 -18.86
CA ILE A 334 8.28 -16.90 -18.17
C ILE A 334 7.12 -17.39 -19.05
N ALA A 335 7.10 -17.01 -20.33
CA ALA A 335 6.07 -17.46 -21.27
C ALA A 335 6.09 -18.99 -21.46
N ARG A 336 7.28 -19.64 -21.45
CA ARG A 336 7.44 -21.07 -21.62
C ARG A 336 6.95 -21.87 -20.40
N VAL A 337 7.29 -21.44 -19.20
CA VAL A 337 6.96 -22.18 -17.97
C VAL A 337 5.52 -21.96 -17.51
N LEU A 338 4.87 -20.89 -17.94
CA LEU A 338 3.47 -20.62 -17.65
C LEU A 338 2.54 -21.56 -18.42
N LYS A 339 1.51 -22.03 -17.76
CA LYS A 339 0.37 -22.67 -18.42
C LYS A 339 -0.38 -21.69 -19.32
N PRO A 340 -1.11 -22.18 -20.35
CA PRO A 340 -2.00 -21.32 -21.14
C PRO A 340 -3.03 -20.60 -20.23
N GLY A 341 -3.08 -19.27 -20.31
CA GLY A 341 -3.89 -18.43 -19.43
C GLY A 341 -3.27 -18.22 -18.06
N GLY A 342 -2.00 -18.53 -17.85
CA GLY A 342 -1.27 -18.26 -16.61
C GLY A 342 -1.04 -16.76 -16.39
N ILE A 343 -0.88 -16.39 -15.15
CA ILE A 343 -0.75 -14.97 -14.69
C ILE A 343 0.71 -14.70 -14.36
N PHE A 344 1.17 -13.47 -14.60
CA PHE A 344 2.50 -13.05 -14.16
C PHE A 344 2.47 -11.64 -13.58
N CYS A 345 3.37 -11.40 -12.62
CA CYS A 345 3.56 -10.09 -12.00
C CYS A 345 5.03 -9.91 -11.61
N ILE A 346 5.68 -8.91 -12.17
CA ILE A 346 7.09 -8.59 -11.93
C ILE A 346 7.15 -7.18 -11.38
N THR A 347 7.79 -7.00 -10.25
CA THR A 347 8.00 -5.69 -9.61
C THR A 347 9.48 -5.42 -9.47
N ASP A 348 9.89 -4.18 -9.74
CA ASP A 348 11.29 -3.76 -9.59
C ASP A 348 11.42 -2.25 -9.37
N LEU A 349 12.65 -1.83 -9.08
CA LEU A 349 13.07 -0.44 -9.09
C LEU A 349 12.93 0.16 -10.49
N ARG A 350 12.96 1.48 -10.56
CA ARG A 350 13.07 2.22 -11.83
C ARG A 350 14.25 3.18 -11.77
N ARG A 351 14.91 3.41 -12.91
CA ARG A 351 16.08 4.28 -12.99
C ARG A 351 15.73 5.76 -13.08
N ASP A 352 14.62 6.07 -13.72
CA ASP A 352 14.16 7.43 -13.98
C ASP A 352 13.44 8.04 -12.76
N LEU A 353 14.02 7.82 -11.57
CA LEU A 353 13.60 8.46 -10.33
C LEU A 353 13.99 9.95 -10.35
N SER A 354 13.18 10.81 -9.74
CA SER A 354 13.63 12.13 -9.36
C SER A 354 14.68 12.05 -8.25
N GLU A 355 15.58 13.05 -8.17
CA GLU A 355 16.61 13.12 -7.14
C GLU A 355 16.01 13.01 -5.74
N GLU A 356 14.88 13.67 -5.49
CA GLU A 356 14.18 13.62 -4.21
C GLU A 356 13.75 12.20 -3.82
N ILE A 357 13.15 11.46 -4.77
CA ILE A 357 12.70 10.08 -4.53
C ILE A 357 13.91 9.17 -4.31
N TYR A 358 14.95 9.32 -5.12
CA TYR A 358 16.18 8.55 -4.96
C TYR A 358 16.80 8.77 -3.57
N GLU A 359 17.00 10.02 -3.17
CA GLU A 359 17.56 10.37 -1.85
C GLU A 359 16.70 9.83 -0.71
N TYR A 360 15.39 9.92 -0.83
CA TYR A 360 14.49 9.33 0.14
C TYR A 360 14.70 7.82 0.28
N MET A 361 14.70 7.07 -0.83
CA MET A 361 14.89 5.62 -0.82
C MET A 361 16.29 5.24 -0.32
N TYR A 362 17.32 5.96 -0.76
CA TYR A 362 18.70 5.75 -0.33
C TYR A 362 18.87 5.93 1.19
N ASN A 363 18.28 6.98 1.75
CA ASN A 363 18.33 7.23 3.18
C ASN A 363 17.47 6.28 4.01
N ALA A 364 16.42 5.69 3.41
CA ALA A 364 15.59 4.66 4.04
C ALA A 364 16.25 3.28 4.09
N CYS A 365 17.31 3.04 3.30
CA CYS A 365 18.05 1.78 3.32
C CYS A 365 18.58 1.44 4.72
N SER A 366 18.22 0.27 5.22
CA SER A 366 18.64 -0.23 6.53
C SER A 366 18.87 -1.75 6.46
N PRO A 367 20.07 -2.25 6.84
CA PRO A 367 21.21 -1.49 7.39
C PRO A 367 21.88 -0.56 6.36
N GLU A 368 22.68 0.40 6.82
CA GLU A 368 23.32 1.40 5.93
C GLU A 368 24.30 0.78 4.93
N GLU A 369 24.86 -0.36 5.26
CA GLU A 369 25.80 -1.13 4.45
C GLU A 369 25.21 -1.55 3.10
N ILE A 370 23.86 -1.60 2.97
CA ILE A 370 23.17 -1.94 1.71
C ILE A 370 23.11 -0.76 0.72
N ARG A 371 23.34 0.48 1.16
CA ARG A 371 23.22 1.68 0.32
C ARG A 371 24.02 1.66 -0.98
N PRO A 372 25.30 1.19 -0.99
CA PRO A 372 26.04 1.07 -2.24
C PRO A 372 25.34 0.14 -3.24
N GLY A 373 24.85 -1.03 -2.78
CA GLY A 373 24.08 -1.96 -3.59
C GLY A 373 22.76 -1.35 -4.09
N PHE A 374 22.01 -0.66 -3.25
CA PHE A 374 20.82 0.06 -3.68
C PHE A 374 21.11 1.04 -4.82
N LYS A 375 22.21 1.80 -4.73
CA LYS A 375 22.61 2.72 -5.79
C LYS A 375 22.87 2.00 -7.10
N THR A 376 23.64 0.90 -7.09
CA THR A 376 23.94 0.13 -8.31
C THR A 376 22.68 -0.48 -8.89
N SER A 377 21.76 -1.00 -8.06
CA SER A 377 20.48 -1.56 -8.49
C SER A 377 19.59 -0.51 -9.16
N VAL A 378 19.51 0.72 -8.62
CA VAL A 378 18.79 1.82 -9.30
C VAL A 378 19.43 2.16 -10.64
N MET A 379 20.78 2.23 -10.72
CA MET A 379 21.49 2.49 -11.99
C MET A 379 21.30 1.38 -13.02
N ALA A 380 21.08 0.14 -12.58
CA ALA A 380 20.83 -1.02 -13.43
C ALA A 380 19.34 -1.20 -13.78
N ALA A 381 18.44 -0.52 -13.08
CA ALA A 381 16.99 -0.65 -13.31
C ALA A 381 16.57 -0.08 -14.68
N TYR A 382 15.42 -0.52 -15.15
CA TYR A 382 14.83 -0.09 -16.41
C TYR A 382 13.86 1.07 -16.21
N THR A 383 13.62 1.83 -17.29
CA THR A 383 12.51 2.76 -17.39
C THR A 383 11.27 2.05 -17.97
N PRO A 384 10.05 2.55 -17.76
CA PRO A 384 8.85 1.96 -18.37
C PRO A 384 8.96 1.81 -19.89
N GLY A 385 9.47 2.83 -20.60
CA GLY A 385 9.59 2.77 -22.07
C GLY A 385 10.61 1.74 -22.57
N GLU A 386 11.73 1.55 -21.85
CA GLU A 386 12.70 0.49 -22.16
C GLU A 386 12.08 -0.90 -21.98
N LEU A 387 11.27 -1.09 -20.93
CA LEU A 387 10.60 -2.36 -20.69
C LEU A 387 9.52 -2.67 -21.73
N GLU A 388 8.74 -1.69 -22.15
CA GLU A 388 7.75 -1.88 -23.22
C GLU A 388 8.43 -2.31 -24.52
N ALA A 389 9.59 -1.74 -24.86
CA ALA A 389 10.37 -2.15 -26.01
C ALA A 389 10.86 -3.61 -25.89
N LEU A 390 11.49 -3.97 -24.76
CA LEU A 390 11.98 -5.33 -24.49
C LEU A 390 10.86 -6.38 -24.45
N LEU A 391 9.73 -6.07 -23.85
CA LEU A 391 8.56 -6.94 -23.81
C LEU A 391 7.98 -7.18 -25.19
N SER A 392 7.99 -6.15 -26.06
CA SER A 392 7.53 -6.25 -27.45
C SER A 392 8.40 -7.17 -28.30
N GLU A 393 9.67 -7.37 -27.94
CA GLU A 393 10.59 -8.31 -28.59
C GLU A 393 10.46 -9.75 -28.06
N SER A 394 9.72 -9.95 -26.96
CA SER A 394 9.56 -11.25 -26.30
C SER A 394 8.32 -12.01 -26.75
N ASN A 395 8.26 -13.30 -26.39
CA ASN A 395 7.07 -14.14 -26.58
C ASN A 395 6.03 -13.97 -25.45
N LEU A 396 6.31 -13.17 -24.42
CA LEU A 396 5.39 -12.91 -23.32
C LEU A 396 4.30 -11.96 -23.81
N SER A 397 3.05 -12.39 -23.79
CA SER A 397 1.90 -11.63 -24.29
C SER A 397 0.98 -11.16 -23.13
N GLY A 398 0.11 -10.19 -23.41
CA GLY A 398 -0.93 -9.73 -22.49
C GLY A 398 -0.40 -8.89 -21.32
N TRP A 399 0.78 -8.34 -21.44
CA TRP A 399 1.42 -7.51 -20.41
C TRP A 399 0.92 -6.06 -20.42
N LYS A 400 1.06 -5.45 -19.25
CA LYS A 400 0.99 -3.99 -19.04
C LYS A 400 2.15 -3.57 -18.17
N VAL A 401 2.79 -2.46 -18.50
CA VAL A 401 3.80 -1.80 -17.65
C VAL A 401 3.12 -0.66 -16.91
N ILE A 402 3.26 -0.63 -15.59
CA ILE A 402 2.68 0.39 -14.70
C ILE A 402 3.83 1.01 -13.91
N GLY A 403 4.04 2.31 -14.11
CA GLY A 403 5.02 3.06 -13.34
C GLY A 403 4.45 3.50 -12.00
N HIS A 404 5.27 3.39 -10.95
CA HIS A 404 5.04 3.95 -9.63
C HIS A 404 6.17 4.92 -9.27
N PRO A 405 5.97 5.86 -8.36
CA PRO A 405 7.02 6.78 -7.97
C PRO A 405 8.35 6.10 -7.58
N TYR A 406 8.28 4.93 -6.95
CA TYR A 406 9.45 4.20 -6.41
C TYR A 406 9.93 3.03 -7.27
N GLY A 407 9.14 2.60 -8.24
CA GLY A 407 9.41 1.40 -8.99
C GLY A 407 8.45 1.22 -10.15
N LEU A 408 8.38 0.03 -10.65
CA LEU A 408 7.49 -0.36 -11.72
C LEU A 408 6.92 -1.76 -11.50
N LEU A 409 5.82 -2.02 -12.17
CA LEU A 409 5.14 -3.30 -12.15
C LEU A 409 4.83 -3.72 -13.60
N ILE A 410 5.16 -4.95 -13.95
CA ILE A 410 4.73 -5.59 -15.18
C ILE A 410 3.75 -6.69 -14.78
N ALA A 411 2.52 -6.61 -15.23
CA ALA A 411 1.52 -7.63 -14.95
C ALA A 411 0.75 -8.01 -16.19
N GLY A 412 0.28 -9.25 -16.22
CA GLY A 412 -0.50 -9.72 -17.33
C GLY A 412 -0.94 -11.18 -17.22
N LYS A 413 -1.57 -11.63 -18.29
CA LYS A 413 -2.09 -12.99 -18.43
C LYS A 413 -1.81 -13.50 -19.83
N THR A 414 -1.20 -14.68 -19.95
CA THR A 414 -0.98 -15.31 -21.24
C THR A 414 -2.29 -15.73 -21.90
N GLU A 415 -2.31 -15.79 -23.22
CA GLU A 415 -3.50 -16.22 -23.95
C GLU A 415 -3.88 -17.66 -23.62
N LYS A 416 -5.18 -17.94 -23.58
CA LYS A 416 -5.69 -19.32 -23.53
C LYS A 416 -5.61 -19.87 -24.96
N LYS A 417 -4.72 -20.83 -25.21
CA LYS A 417 -4.71 -21.57 -26.46
C LYS A 417 -5.84 -22.59 -26.49
#